data_b9057647b86b706f541c4a38d5246d72
#
_entry.id   b9057647b86b706f541c4a38d5246d72
#
_cell.length_a   1.000
_cell.length_b   1.000
_cell.length_c   1.000
_cell.angle_alpha   90.00
_cell.angle_beta   90.00
_cell.angle_gamma   90.00
#
_symmetry.space_group_name_H-M   'P 1'
#
loop_
_entity.id
_entity.type
_entity.pdbx_description
1 polymer ?
#
loop_
_entity_poly.entity_id
_entity_poly.type
_entity_poly.pdbx_seq_one_letter_code
_entity_poly.pdbx_strand_id
1 'polypeptide(L)'
;LRAISGFVSPFSTSASLDLEEAAGAAPAATCRVVADTAERELHLRIRLEVFVREQRLFDTSDRDAHDDDPRTLHVLGLWGRVAVGTVRLYPLDESGQWKGDRLAVLGPFRKHGLGGPLVRFAVRTAGEFGGSEMVAQIQLPNVAFFERLGWRRRGEPADYCDRPHQQMVIGLSDPTGRSPAPG
;
A
#
# COMPACT_ATOMS: atom_id res chain seq x y z
N LEU A 1 5.91 32.75 37.34
CA LEU A 1 4.45 32.48 37.15
C LEU A 1 4.16 32.45 35.66
N ARG A 2 3.98 31.30 35.07
CA ARG A 2 2.91 30.89 34.15
C ARG A 2 3.26 29.56 33.53
N ALA A 3 2.39 28.58 33.78
CA ALA A 3 2.41 27.24 33.22
C ALA A 3 2.25 27.29 31.70
N ILE A 4 3.03 26.50 31.00
CA ILE A 4 2.83 26.17 29.58
C ILE A 4 2.13 24.81 29.53
N SER A 5 0.91 24.89 29.03
CA SER A 5 -0.01 23.78 28.81
C SER A 5 0.62 22.74 27.88
N GLY A 6 0.72 21.49 28.33
CA GLY A 6 1.21 20.38 27.54
C GLY A 6 0.25 20.05 26.42
N PHE A 7 0.79 19.98 25.20
CA PHE A 7 0.10 19.44 24.03
C PHE A 7 0.11 17.91 24.14
N VAL A 8 -1.03 17.36 24.57
CA VAL A 8 -1.23 15.89 24.61
C VAL A 8 -1.56 15.42 23.20
N SER A 9 -0.66 14.65 22.63
CA SER A 9 -0.85 13.97 21.34
C SER A 9 -2.03 12.97 21.46
N PRO A 10 -2.99 12.97 20.52
CA PRO A 10 -4.17 12.09 20.57
C PRO A 10 -3.89 10.60 20.35
N PHE A 11 -2.62 10.20 20.23
CA PHE A 11 -2.21 8.81 20.04
C PHE A 11 -1.81 8.08 21.35
N SER A 12 -1.92 8.76 22.53
CA SER A 12 -1.20 8.28 23.74
C SER A 12 -2.05 7.48 24.73
N THR A 13 -3.36 7.32 24.57
CA THR A 13 -4.15 6.75 25.69
C THR A 13 -4.99 5.52 25.33
N SER A 14 -5.29 5.22 24.08
CA SER A 14 -6.09 4.04 23.70
C SER A 14 -5.26 2.86 23.19
N ALA A 15 -4.09 3.11 22.60
CA ALA A 15 -3.23 2.06 22.06
C ALA A 15 -2.46 1.26 23.11
N SER A 16 -2.34 1.77 24.34
CA SER A 16 -1.57 1.08 25.39
C SER A 16 -2.37 0.00 26.14
N LEU A 17 -3.69 0.05 26.10
CA LEU A 17 -4.56 -0.92 26.79
C LEU A 17 -4.87 -2.16 25.95
N ASP A 18 -4.78 -2.06 24.59
CA ASP A 18 -5.05 -3.19 23.70
C ASP A 18 -3.81 -4.09 23.48
N LEU A 19 -2.65 -3.72 24.01
CA LEU A 19 -1.39 -4.47 23.84
C LEU A 19 -1.20 -5.60 24.86
N GLU A 20 -1.93 -5.61 25.96
CA GLU A 20 -1.76 -6.63 27.01
C GLU A 20 -2.64 -7.88 26.84
N GLU A 21 -3.69 -7.84 26.03
CA GLU A 21 -4.64 -8.97 25.92
C GLU A 21 -4.31 -10.01 24.82
N ALA A 22 -3.25 -9.79 24.04
CA ALA A 22 -2.77 -10.73 23.02
C ALA A 22 -1.48 -11.47 23.45
N ALA A 23 -1.37 -11.87 24.71
CA ALA A 23 -0.24 -12.62 25.21
C ALA A 23 -0.29 -14.07 24.67
N GLY A 24 0.37 -14.34 23.53
CA GLY A 24 0.53 -15.71 23.04
C GLY A 24 1.24 -15.87 21.71
N ALA A 25 1.03 -14.99 20.73
CA ALA A 25 1.71 -15.07 19.44
C ALA A 25 2.36 -13.72 19.07
N ALA A 26 3.56 -13.76 18.50
CA ALA A 26 4.18 -12.55 17.95
C ALA A 26 3.23 -11.89 16.95
N PRO A 27 3.11 -10.55 16.94
CA PRO A 27 2.20 -9.88 16.02
C PRO A 27 2.55 -10.22 14.58
N ALA A 28 1.57 -10.70 13.82
CA ALA A 28 1.74 -11.11 12.44
C ALA A 28 1.33 -9.98 11.48
N ALA A 29 2.00 -9.92 10.33
CA ALA A 29 1.62 -9.04 9.23
C ALA A 29 0.43 -9.65 8.47
N THR A 30 -0.69 -8.94 8.40
CA THR A 30 -1.87 -9.32 7.62
C THR A 30 -2.30 -8.19 6.69
N CYS A 31 -3.06 -8.50 5.64
CA CYS A 31 -3.57 -7.53 4.70
C CYS A 31 -5.04 -7.81 4.41
N ARG A 32 -5.83 -6.75 4.21
CA ARG A 32 -7.22 -6.85 3.78
C ARG A 32 -7.65 -5.65 2.94
N VAL A 33 -8.65 -5.86 2.10
CA VAL A 33 -9.34 -4.75 1.43
C VAL A 33 -10.14 -3.97 2.47
N VAL A 34 -10.16 -2.66 2.33
CA VAL A 34 -10.96 -1.73 3.15
C VAL A 34 -12.43 -2.08 3.04
N ALA A 35 -13.11 -2.26 4.17
CA ALA A 35 -14.49 -2.71 4.23
C ALA A 35 -15.49 -1.56 4.42
N ASP A 36 -15.08 -0.46 5.05
CA ASP A 36 -15.96 0.65 5.42
C ASP A 36 -15.26 2.02 5.39
N THR A 37 -16.02 3.07 5.67
CA THR A 37 -15.53 4.45 5.67
C THR A 37 -14.45 4.69 6.72
N ALA A 38 -14.55 4.08 7.90
CA ALA A 38 -13.56 4.26 8.97
C ALA A 38 -12.21 3.66 8.57
N GLU A 39 -12.20 2.49 7.96
CA GLU A 39 -10.99 1.89 7.40
C GLU A 39 -10.43 2.69 6.22
N ARG A 40 -11.30 3.26 5.37
CA ARG A 40 -10.87 4.15 4.29
C ARG A 40 -10.18 5.41 4.84
N GLU A 41 -10.68 5.97 5.92
CA GLU A 41 -10.02 7.10 6.59
C GLU A 41 -8.66 6.71 7.19
N LEU A 42 -8.53 5.51 7.76
CA LEU A 42 -7.24 4.99 8.22
C LEU A 42 -6.25 4.86 7.07
N HIS A 43 -6.68 4.29 5.95
CA HIS A 43 -5.88 4.17 4.73
C HIS A 43 -5.36 5.55 4.27
N LEU A 44 -6.24 6.55 4.18
CA LEU A 44 -5.88 7.90 3.76
C LEU A 44 -4.95 8.60 4.76
N ARG A 45 -5.15 8.39 6.07
CA ARG A 45 -4.26 8.94 7.12
C ARG A 45 -2.84 8.36 7.06
N ILE A 46 -2.68 7.07 6.82
CA ILE A 46 -1.37 6.45 6.66
C ILE A 46 -0.64 7.03 5.45
N ARG A 47 -1.34 7.22 4.33
CA ARG A 47 -0.82 7.85 3.11
C ARG A 47 -0.39 9.29 3.36
N LEU A 48 -1.24 10.08 4.03
CA LEU A 48 -0.92 11.47 4.42
C LEU A 48 0.37 11.53 5.26
N GLU A 49 0.50 10.64 6.24
CA GLU A 49 1.69 10.60 7.08
C GLU A 49 2.95 10.30 6.28
N VAL A 50 2.90 9.30 5.38
CA VAL A 50 4.07 8.87 4.63
C VAL A 50 4.37 9.80 3.45
N PHE A 51 3.40 10.09 2.59
CA PHE A 51 3.68 10.79 1.33
C PHE A 51 3.75 12.31 1.48
N VAL A 52 2.96 12.89 2.39
CA VAL A 52 2.93 14.33 2.60
C VAL A 52 3.90 14.74 3.70
N ARG A 53 3.75 14.19 4.92
CA ARG A 53 4.50 14.67 6.07
C ARG A 53 5.96 14.19 6.08
N GLU A 54 6.18 12.91 5.81
CA GLU A 54 7.52 12.31 5.87
C GLU A 54 8.29 12.55 4.58
N GLN A 55 7.75 12.11 3.43
CA GLN A 55 8.46 12.14 2.14
C GLN A 55 8.35 13.48 1.42
N ARG A 56 7.35 14.31 1.75
CA ARG A 56 7.08 15.59 1.11
C ARG A 56 6.98 15.49 -0.41
N LEU A 57 6.32 14.42 -0.87
CA LEU A 57 6.03 14.21 -2.30
C LEU A 57 4.82 15.01 -2.78
N PHE A 58 3.95 15.41 -1.85
CA PHE A 58 2.76 16.21 -2.10
C PHE A 58 2.68 17.28 -1.01
N ASP A 59 2.18 18.47 -1.36
CA ASP A 59 2.13 19.60 -0.42
C ASP A 59 1.08 19.42 0.69
N THR A 60 -0.12 18.99 0.32
CA THR A 60 -1.25 18.91 1.26
C THR A 60 -1.95 17.55 1.27
N SER A 61 -2.04 16.87 0.12
CA SER A 61 -2.74 15.60 -0.02
C SER A 61 -2.21 14.84 -1.22
N ASP A 62 -2.16 13.52 -1.12
CA ASP A 62 -1.84 12.60 -2.22
C ASP A 62 -3.09 12.00 -2.88
N ARG A 63 -4.29 12.50 -2.50
CA ARG A 63 -5.57 12.06 -3.08
C ARG A 63 -5.69 12.51 -4.53
N ASP A 64 -6.31 11.65 -5.33
CA ASP A 64 -6.64 11.91 -6.73
C ASP A 64 -8.02 11.30 -7.09
N ALA A 65 -8.45 11.45 -8.34
CA ALA A 65 -9.76 10.98 -8.80
C ALA A 65 -9.93 9.44 -8.66
N HIS A 66 -8.85 8.67 -8.68
CA HIS A 66 -8.93 7.23 -8.48
C HIS A 66 -9.36 6.84 -7.06
N ASP A 67 -9.17 7.71 -6.08
CA ASP A 67 -9.63 7.41 -4.72
C ASP A 67 -11.16 7.31 -4.60
N ASP A 68 -11.90 7.96 -5.50
CA ASP A 68 -13.35 7.98 -5.51
C ASP A 68 -13.97 7.09 -6.63
N ASP A 69 -13.14 6.43 -7.46
CA ASP A 69 -13.61 5.43 -8.44
C ASP A 69 -14.04 4.15 -7.69
N PRO A 70 -15.29 3.67 -7.89
CA PRO A 70 -15.80 2.47 -7.21
C PRO A 70 -15.05 1.18 -7.57
N ARG A 71 -14.27 1.17 -8.67
CA ARG A 71 -13.44 0.02 -9.07
C ARG A 71 -12.09 0.00 -8.34
N THR A 72 -11.75 1.07 -7.63
CA THR A 72 -10.50 1.17 -6.86
C THR A 72 -10.60 0.37 -5.56
N LEU A 73 -9.62 -0.47 -5.33
CA LEU A 73 -9.48 -1.22 -4.09
C LEU A 73 -8.40 -0.58 -3.21
N HIS A 74 -8.81 -0.19 -2.03
CA HIS A 74 -7.93 0.30 -0.97
C HIS A 74 -7.58 -0.87 -0.06
N VAL A 75 -6.29 -1.09 0.22
CA VAL A 75 -5.83 -2.20 1.05
C VAL A 75 -5.12 -1.66 2.28
N LEU A 76 -5.45 -2.21 3.44
CA LEU A 76 -4.74 -1.99 4.69
C LEU A 76 -3.79 -3.14 4.98
N GLY A 77 -2.58 -2.79 5.40
CA GLY A 77 -1.64 -3.69 6.03
C GLY A 77 -1.64 -3.50 7.54
N LEU A 78 -1.79 -4.59 8.27
CA LEU A 78 -1.87 -4.60 9.72
C LEU A 78 -0.65 -5.29 10.32
N TRP A 79 -0.18 -4.77 11.44
CA TRP A 79 0.74 -5.44 12.34
C TRP A 79 -0.02 -5.79 13.62
N GLY A 80 -0.33 -7.07 13.80
CA GLY A 80 -1.33 -7.49 14.76
C GLY A 80 -2.70 -6.90 14.41
N ARG A 81 -3.25 -6.07 15.28
CA ARG A 81 -4.55 -5.39 15.06
C ARG A 81 -4.43 -3.94 14.56
N VAL A 82 -3.21 -3.41 14.47
CA VAL A 82 -2.96 -2.00 14.14
C VAL A 82 -2.72 -1.82 12.65
N ALA A 83 -3.49 -0.94 12.00
CA ALA A 83 -3.27 -0.56 10.61
C ALA A 83 -2.02 0.33 10.50
N VAL A 84 -1.01 -0.13 9.75
CA VAL A 84 0.31 0.52 9.66
C VAL A 84 0.85 0.63 8.24
N GLY A 85 0.12 0.11 7.27
CA GLY A 85 0.52 0.18 5.87
C GLY A 85 -0.66 0.20 4.92
N THR A 86 -0.41 0.59 3.68
CA THR A 86 -1.41 0.72 2.61
C THR A 86 -0.84 0.29 1.27
N VAL A 87 -1.73 -0.13 0.38
CA VAL A 87 -1.54 -0.12 -1.07
C VAL A 87 -2.88 0.14 -1.73
N ARG A 88 -2.88 0.83 -2.87
CA ARG A 88 -4.07 1.07 -3.70
C ARG A 88 -3.90 0.35 -5.03
N LEU A 89 -4.98 -0.24 -5.54
CA LEU A 89 -4.99 -0.90 -6.84
C LEU A 89 -6.30 -0.64 -7.58
N TYR A 90 -6.23 -0.51 -8.90
CA TYR A 90 -7.39 -0.26 -9.76
C TYR A 90 -7.14 -0.73 -11.19
N PRO A 91 -8.22 -1.12 -11.94
CA PRO A 91 -8.09 -1.45 -13.35
C PRO A 91 -7.78 -0.19 -14.16
N LEU A 92 -6.86 -0.28 -15.12
CA LEU A 92 -6.56 0.80 -16.04
C LEU A 92 -7.50 0.83 -17.22
N ASP A 93 -7.88 -0.36 -17.71
CA ASP A 93 -8.71 -0.53 -18.89
C ASP A 93 -9.41 -1.91 -18.90
N GLU A 94 -10.14 -2.19 -19.98
CA GLU A 94 -10.83 -3.46 -20.21
C GLU A 94 -9.89 -4.60 -20.63
N SER A 95 -8.60 -4.34 -20.89
CA SER A 95 -7.62 -5.35 -21.32
C SER A 95 -7.11 -6.24 -20.18
N GLY A 96 -7.54 -5.96 -18.96
CA GLY A 96 -7.09 -6.66 -17.76
C GLY A 96 -5.78 -6.09 -17.16
N GLN A 97 -5.36 -4.90 -17.60
CA GLN A 97 -4.24 -4.23 -16.99
C GLN A 97 -4.65 -3.47 -15.73
N TRP A 98 -3.93 -3.69 -14.63
CA TRP A 98 -4.14 -3.06 -13.33
C TRP A 98 -2.98 -2.13 -12.98
N LYS A 99 -3.28 -1.08 -12.23
CA LYS A 99 -2.28 -0.22 -11.58
C LYS A 99 -2.20 -0.55 -10.09
N GLY A 100 -0.97 -0.70 -9.59
CA GLY A 100 -0.67 -0.69 -8.15
C GLY A 100 0.07 0.60 -7.80
N ASP A 101 -0.42 1.32 -6.81
CA ASP A 101 0.23 2.53 -6.33
C ASP A 101 0.00 2.77 -4.82
N ARG A 102 0.44 3.90 -4.30
CA ARG A 102 0.24 4.32 -2.90
C ARG A 102 0.68 3.25 -1.87
N LEU A 103 1.72 2.46 -2.21
CA LEU A 103 2.37 1.56 -1.24
C LEU A 103 3.08 2.40 -0.18
N ALA A 104 2.62 2.30 1.04
CA ALA A 104 3.20 2.99 2.19
C ALA A 104 3.24 2.09 3.41
N VAL A 105 4.26 2.24 4.24
CA VAL A 105 4.36 1.65 5.58
C VAL A 105 4.88 2.72 6.53
N LEU A 106 4.21 2.91 7.65
CA LEU A 106 4.64 3.85 8.69
C LEU A 106 6.07 3.54 9.16
N GLY A 107 6.89 4.58 9.33
CA GLY A 107 8.31 4.48 9.62
C GLY A 107 8.68 3.44 10.68
N PRO A 108 8.08 3.45 11.89
CA PRO A 108 8.38 2.50 12.95
C PRO A 108 8.17 1.02 12.58
N PHE A 109 7.29 0.75 11.59
CA PHE A 109 6.90 -0.62 11.19
C PHE A 109 7.64 -1.15 9.96
N ARG A 110 8.44 -0.34 9.25
CA ARG A 110 9.17 -0.78 8.03
C ARG A 110 10.11 -1.95 8.28
N LYS A 111 10.76 -1.98 9.44
CA LYS A 111 11.67 -3.07 9.84
C LYS A 111 10.98 -4.43 9.98
N HIS A 112 9.67 -4.47 10.10
CA HIS A 112 8.90 -5.71 10.20
C HIS A 112 8.53 -6.34 8.85
N GLY A 113 8.98 -5.73 7.73
CA GLY A 113 8.87 -6.33 6.40
C GLY A 113 7.47 -6.35 5.79
N LEU A 114 6.54 -5.49 6.26
CA LEU A 114 5.14 -5.47 5.81
C LEU A 114 4.96 -5.12 4.31
N GLY A 115 5.93 -4.44 3.70
CA GLY A 115 5.85 -4.07 2.29
C GLY A 115 5.68 -5.27 1.35
N GLY A 116 6.40 -6.36 1.59
CA GLY A 116 6.27 -7.59 0.78
C GLY A 116 4.88 -8.22 0.83
N PRO A 117 4.32 -8.49 2.02
CA PRO A 117 2.93 -8.91 2.17
C PRO A 117 1.91 -8.02 1.47
N LEU A 118 2.02 -6.69 1.58
CA LEU A 118 1.13 -5.74 0.89
C LEU A 118 1.20 -5.87 -0.63
N VAL A 119 2.42 -5.91 -1.21
CA VAL A 119 2.59 -6.07 -2.66
C VAL A 119 2.02 -7.41 -3.14
N ARG A 120 2.33 -8.52 -2.45
CA ARG A 120 1.80 -9.84 -2.82
C ARG A 120 0.29 -9.92 -2.68
N PHE A 121 -0.28 -9.28 -1.67
CA PHE A 121 -1.74 -9.19 -1.51
C PHE A 121 -2.38 -8.44 -2.67
N ALA A 122 -1.84 -7.27 -3.05
CA ALA A 122 -2.34 -6.48 -4.16
C ALA A 122 -2.29 -7.25 -5.49
N VAL A 123 -1.16 -7.92 -5.78
CA VAL A 123 -0.99 -8.74 -7.00
C VAL A 123 -2.02 -9.86 -7.06
N ARG A 124 -2.19 -10.62 -5.96
CA ARG A 124 -3.18 -11.69 -5.89
C ARG A 124 -4.60 -11.15 -6.06
N THR A 125 -4.95 -10.08 -5.34
CA THR A 125 -6.29 -9.49 -5.41
C THR A 125 -6.62 -9.01 -6.82
N ALA A 126 -5.71 -8.32 -7.52
CA ALA A 126 -5.94 -7.92 -8.90
C ALA A 126 -6.16 -9.12 -9.83
N GLY A 127 -5.44 -10.23 -9.64
CA GLY A 127 -5.67 -11.49 -10.37
C GLY A 127 -7.05 -12.10 -10.08
N GLU A 128 -7.49 -12.12 -8.81
CA GLU A 128 -8.82 -12.58 -8.40
C GLU A 128 -9.96 -11.75 -9.03
N PHE A 129 -9.69 -10.49 -9.34
CA PHE A 129 -10.60 -9.60 -10.07
C PHE A 129 -10.42 -9.64 -11.60
N GLY A 130 -9.76 -10.67 -12.14
CA GLY A 130 -9.63 -10.92 -13.57
C GLY A 130 -8.52 -10.12 -14.25
N GLY A 131 -7.62 -9.50 -13.49
CA GLY A 131 -6.45 -8.85 -14.05
C GLY A 131 -5.46 -9.84 -14.68
N SER A 132 -4.80 -9.44 -15.76
CA SER A 132 -3.76 -10.21 -16.43
C SER A 132 -2.33 -9.70 -16.15
N GLU A 133 -2.20 -8.39 -15.91
CA GLU A 133 -0.94 -7.73 -15.62
C GLU A 133 -1.14 -6.57 -14.65
N MET A 134 -0.18 -6.35 -13.75
CA MET A 134 -0.14 -5.15 -12.92
C MET A 134 1.09 -4.32 -13.25
N VAL A 135 0.90 -3.00 -13.34
CA VAL A 135 1.98 -2.02 -13.52
C VAL A 135 2.09 -1.12 -12.30
N ALA A 136 3.30 -0.63 -12.01
CA ALA A 136 3.56 0.33 -10.95
C ALA A 136 4.71 1.26 -11.30
N GLN A 137 4.68 2.50 -10.82
CA GLN A 137 5.80 3.44 -10.89
C GLN A 137 6.58 3.37 -9.59
N ILE A 138 7.81 2.89 -9.66
CA ILE A 138 8.62 2.57 -8.49
C ILE A 138 9.79 3.53 -8.39
N GLN A 139 9.93 4.21 -7.25
CA GLN A 139 11.10 5.03 -6.97
C GLN A 139 12.38 4.20 -7.08
N LEU A 140 13.42 4.73 -7.73
CA LEU A 140 14.63 3.96 -8.05
C LEU A 140 15.23 3.19 -6.85
N PRO A 141 15.31 3.75 -5.62
CA PRO A 141 15.85 3.00 -4.48
C PRO A 141 15.07 1.73 -4.12
N ASN A 142 13.81 1.63 -4.55
CA ASN A 142 12.94 0.49 -4.23
C ASN A 142 12.90 -0.58 -5.35
N VAL A 143 13.51 -0.34 -6.50
CA VAL A 143 13.45 -1.26 -7.66
C VAL A 143 13.92 -2.66 -7.29
N ALA A 144 15.08 -2.78 -6.62
CA ALA A 144 15.60 -4.08 -6.20
C ALA A 144 14.66 -4.85 -5.24
N PHE A 145 13.88 -4.14 -4.44
CA PHE A 145 12.85 -4.78 -3.59
C PHE A 145 11.74 -5.40 -4.44
N PHE A 146 11.24 -4.69 -5.46
CA PHE A 146 10.22 -5.20 -6.37
C PHE A 146 10.75 -6.34 -7.26
N GLU A 147 12.00 -6.29 -7.72
CA GLU A 147 12.63 -7.39 -8.48
C GLU A 147 12.66 -8.69 -7.65
N ARG A 148 12.98 -8.61 -6.36
CA ARG A 148 12.90 -9.78 -5.46
C ARG A 148 11.48 -10.34 -5.27
N LEU A 149 10.45 -9.55 -5.57
CA LEU A 149 9.04 -9.97 -5.57
C LEU A 149 8.56 -10.48 -6.94
N GLY A 150 9.45 -10.60 -7.93
CA GLY A 150 9.13 -11.13 -9.26
C GLY A 150 8.70 -10.06 -10.28
N TRP A 151 8.77 -8.77 -9.92
CA TRP A 151 8.50 -7.68 -10.85
C TRP A 151 9.65 -7.48 -11.83
N ARG A 152 9.34 -7.07 -13.05
CA ARG A 152 10.30 -6.78 -14.12
C ARG A 152 10.22 -5.31 -14.51
N ARG A 153 11.35 -4.73 -14.88
CA ARG A 153 11.41 -3.37 -15.43
C ARG A 153 10.74 -3.33 -16.79
N ARG A 154 10.06 -2.23 -17.08
CA ARG A 154 9.51 -1.90 -18.40
C ARG A 154 9.99 -0.51 -18.80
N GLY A 155 10.70 -0.41 -19.96
CA GLY A 155 11.26 0.85 -20.44
C GLY A 155 12.36 1.43 -19.55
N GLU A 156 12.77 2.64 -19.89
CA GLU A 156 13.75 3.41 -19.14
C GLU A 156 13.11 4.16 -17.96
N PRO A 157 13.88 4.50 -16.92
CA PRO A 157 13.40 5.38 -15.85
C PRO A 157 12.94 6.73 -16.41
N ALA A 158 11.85 7.24 -15.85
CA ALA A 158 11.29 8.56 -16.19
C ALA A 158 10.85 9.30 -14.93
N ASP A 159 10.74 10.62 -15.03
CA ASP A 159 10.25 11.43 -13.91
C ASP A 159 8.76 11.21 -13.70
N TYR A 160 8.39 10.98 -12.44
CA TYR A 160 7.02 10.89 -11.96
C TYR A 160 6.94 11.57 -10.58
N CYS A 161 6.05 12.56 -10.42
CA CYS A 161 5.97 13.40 -9.22
C CYS A 161 7.35 14.02 -8.87
N ASP A 162 8.02 14.63 -9.85
CA ASP A 162 9.32 15.31 -9.74
C ASP A 162 10.46 14.42 -9.18
N ARG A 163 10.34 13.12 -9.33
CA ARG A 163 11.37 12.14 -8.93
C ARG A 163 11.51 11.05 -9.98
N PRO A 164 12.74 10.54 -10.18
CA PRO A 164 12.96 9.44 -11.11
C PRO A 164 12.32 8.14 -10.60
N HIS A 165 11.48 7.55 -11.45
CA HIS A 165 10.80 6.28 -11.22
C HIS A 165 11.09 5.31 -12.35
N GLN A 166 11.10 4.03 -12.04
CA GLN A 166 11.11 2.92 -12.98
C GLN A 166 9.69 2.36 -13.08
N GLN A 167 9.15 2.29 -14.29
CA GLN A 167 7.96 1.49 -14.50
C GLN A 167 8.30 0.01 -14.33
N MET A 168 7.54 -0.68 -13.50
CA MET A 168 7.68 -2.12 -13.28
C MET A 168 6.37 -2.83 -13.52
N VAL A 169 6.47 -4.10 -13.92
CA VAL A 169 5.31 -4.93 -14.28
C VAL A 169 5.44 -6.33 -13.68
N ILE A 170 4.30 -6.93 -13.39
CA ILE A 170 4.18 -8.34 -13.00
C ILE A 170 2.95 -8.96 -13.66
N GLY A 171 3.09 -10.19 -14.18
CA GLY A 171 1.94 -10.97 -14.62
C GLY A 171 1.09 -11.38 -13.43
N LEU A 172 -0.22 -11.34 -13.60
CA LEU A 172 -1.18 -11.79 -12.60
C LEU A 172 -1.57 -13.23 -12.94
N SER A 173 -1.39 -14.15 -12.00
CA SER A 173 -1.82 -15.54 -12.19
C SER A 173 -3.32 -15.62 -12.08
N ASP A 174 -3.97 -16.26 -13.03
CA ASP A 174 -5.37 -16.66 -12.92
C ASP A 174 -5.51 -17.64 -11.74
N PRO A 175 -6.31 -17.33 -10.70
CA PRO A 175 -6.53 -18.22 -9.58
C PRO A 175 -7.20 -19.56 -9.99
N THR A 176 -7.77 -19.63 -11.20
CA THR A 176 -8.38 -20.85 -11.75
C THR A 176 -7.40 -21.79 -12.47
N GLY A 177 -6.11 -21.39 -12.59
CA GLY A 177 -5.07 -22.23 -13.20
C GLY A 177 -5.22 -22.43 -14.72
N ARG A 178 -6.04 -21.65 -15.41
CA ARG A 178 -6.10 -21.64 -16.87
C ARG A 178 -4.91 -20.87 -17.42
N SER A 179 -3.89 -21.58 -17.90
CA SER A 179 -2.91 -21.01 -18.82
C SER A 179 -3.62 -20.48 -20.07
N PRO A 180 -3.30 -19.28 -20.57
CA PRO A 180 -3.78 -18.86 -21.88
C PRO A 180 -3.32 -19.87 -22.91
N ALA A 181 -4.24 -20.33 -23.77
CA ALA A 181 -3.92 -21.20 -24.89
C ALA A 181 -2.90 -20.50 -25.79
N PRO A 182 -1.85 -21.20 -26.29
CA PRO A 182 -0.94 -20.64 -27.26
C PRO A 182 -1.70 -20.35 -28.56
N GLY A 183 -1.76 -19.06 -28.94
CA GLY A 183 -2.25 -18.60 -30.24
C GLY A 183 -1.17 -18.68 -31.29
#